data_aa2b8e40167076d3cc1f25f4ec484da8
#
_entry.id   aa2b8e40167076d3cc1f25f4ec484da8
#
_cell.length_a   1.000
_cell.length_b   1.000
_cell.length_c   1.000
_cell.angle_alpha   90.00
_cell.angle_beta   90.00
_cell.angle_gamma   90.00
#
_symmetry.space_group_name_H-M   'P 1'
#
loop_
_entity.id
_entity.type
_entity.pdbx_description
1 polymer ?
#
loop_
_entity_poly.entity_id
_entity_poly.type
_entity_poly.pdbx_seq_one_letter_code
_entity_poly.pdbx_strand_id
1 'polypeptide(L)'
;MSSIKTVITGSGSYIPPTIKKNTDFTNQRFFTENGEAIETPSAEIVEKFKDITGIEERRYTTTNVNASDMATIAAKKAIEDAGMDPETLDQIIVAHNFGDIKSGTIQSDALPCLAARVKNKLQIQNPKCVAFDILFGCPGWIEGMLQAYALLKSGMANKCLVIGAEALSRVVDPHDRDSMIYADGAGATIGETTDENSGILSYESASYTYTEKDYLFYGKSF
;
A
#
# COMPACT_ATOMS: atom_id res chain seq x y z
N MET A 1 -17.66 -20.80 25.05
CA MET A 1 -16.34 -20.45 24.52
C MET A 1 -16.34 -18.93 24.37
N SER A 2 -15.43 -18.20 25.04
CA SER A 2 -15.28 -16.78 24.81
C SER A 2 -14.83 -16.60 23.34
N SER A 3 -15.51 -15.75 22.58
CA SER A 3 -15.12 -15.52 21.19
C SER A 3 -13.83 -14.71 21.19
N ILE A 4 -12.73 -15.30 20.73
CA ILE A 4 -11.48 -14.58 20.48
C ILE A 4 -11.80 -13.32 19.66
N LYS A 5 -11.33 -12.17 20.12
CA LYS A 5 -11.48 -10.87 19.44
C LYS A 5 -10.13 -10.40 18.94
N THR A 6 -10.15 -9.49 18.00
CA THR A 6 -8.96 -8.95 17.35
C THR A 6 -8.92 -7.45 17.55
N VAL A 7 -7.84 -6.95 18.09
CA VAL A 7 -7.61 -5.53 18.37
C VAL A 7 -6.36 -5.04 17.63
N ILE A 8 -6.34 -3.77 17.29
CA ILE A 8 -5.15 -3.08 16.79
C ILE A 8 -4.37 -2.57 17.99
N THR A 9 -3.11 -2.98 18.13
CA THR A 9 -2.25 -2.64 19.26
C THR A 9 -1.13 -1.66 18.90
N GLY A 10 -0.83 -1.53 17.61
CA GLY A 10 0.18 -0.58 17.14
C GLY A 10 -0.03 -0.20 15.70
N SER A 11 0.43 1.00 15.36
CA SER A 11 0.38 1.56 14.02
C SER A 11 1.66 2.31 13.66
N GLY A 12 1.98 2.35 12.38
CA GLY A 12 3.15 3.08 11.89
C GLY A 12 2.99 3.48 10.44
N SER A 13 3.68 4.53 10.04
CA SER A 13 3.64 5.00 8.67
C SER A 13 4.98 5.54 8.19
N TYR A 14 5.16 5.51 6.88
CA TYR A 14 6.21 6.24 6.19
C TYR A 14 5.61 7.12 5.11
N ILE A 15 5.83 8.43 5.25
CA ILE A 15 5.48 9.44 4.25
C ILE A 15 6.78 9.88 3.57
N PRO A 16 6.94 9.69 2.25
CA PRO A 16 8.13 10.08 1.53
C PRO A 16 8.40 11.59 1.60
N PRO A 17 9.69 12.00 1.54
CA PRO A 17 10.06 13.40 1.74
C PRO A 17 9.87 14.28 0.51
N THR A 18 9.86 13.72 -0.71
CA THR A 18 9.80 14.51 -1.94
C THR A 18 8.38 15.00 -2.20
N ILE A 19 8.20 16.30 -2.18
CA ILE A 19 6.93 16.94 -2.52
C ILE A 19 6.84 17.08 -4.04
N LYS A 20 5.74 16.60 -4.63
CA LYS A 20 5.38 16.78 -6.02
C LYS A 20 4.10 17.61 -6.08
N LYS A 21 4.20 18.86 -6.53
CA LYS A 21 3.08 19.80 -6.59
C LYS A 21 2.33 19.68 -7.92
N ASN A 22 1.09 20.13 -7.96
CA ASN A 22 0.32 20.20 -9.19
C ASN A 22 1.02 21.04 -10.26
N THR A 23 1.71 22.12 -9.88
CA THR A 23 2.49 22.97 -10.80
C THR A 23 3.60 22.23 -11.54
N ASP A 24 4.06 21.09 -11.03
CA ASP A 24 5.09 20.27 -11.68
C ASP A 24 4.55 19.48 -12.89
N PHE A 25 3.22 19.47 -13.09
CA PHE A 25 2.55 18.79 -14.21
C PHE A 25 2.04 19.76 -15.29
N THR A 26 2.15 21.07 -15.10
CA THR A 26 1.61 22.07 -16.05
C THR A 26 2.29 22.06 -17.42
N ASN A 27 3.50 21.53 -17.52
CA ASN A 27 4.23 21.33 -18.77
C ASN A 27 4.17 19.90 -19.28
N GLN A 28 3.41 19.01 -18.61
CA GLN A 28 3.21 17.62 -19.01
C GLN A 28 2.30 17.57 -20.25
N ARG A 29 2.58 16.68 -21.19
CA ARG A 29 1.67 16.41 -22.31
C ARG A 29 0.80 15.22 -21.92
N PHE A 30 -0.52 15.39 -21.92
CA PHE A 30 -1.47 14.34 -21.60
C PHE A 30 -2.10 13.75 -22.84
N PHE A 31 -2.44 12.44 -22.74
CA PHE A 31 -3.08 11.69 -23.82
C PHE A 31 -4.33 10.97 -23.29
N THR A 32 -5.23 10.63 -24.22
CA THR A 32 -6.36 9.74 -23.94
C THR A 32 -5.89 8.30 -23.85
N GLU A 33 -6.74 7.41 -23.37
CA GLU A 33 -6.51 5.95 -23.35
C GLU A 33 -6.21 5.34 -24.75
N ASN A 34 -6.61 6.03 -25.81
CA ASN A 34 -6.36 5.61 -27.19
C ASN A 34 -5.07 6.21 -27.78
N GLY A 35 -4.27 6.93 -26.97
CA GLY A 35 -3.03 7.55 -27.41
C GLY A 35 -3.20 8.85 -28.17
N GLU A 36 -4.38 9.47 -28.14
CA GLU A 36 -4.64 10.77 -28.76
C GLU A 36 -4.24 11.90 -27.81
N ALA A 37 -3.55 12.91 -28.31
CA ALA A 37 -3.18 14.07 -27.49
C ALA A 37 -4.43 14.83 -27.01
N ILE A 38 -4.44 15.18 -25.74
CA ILE A 38 -5.49 16.05 -25.18
C ILE A 38 -5.13 17.49 -25.53
N GLU A 39 -6.00 18.14 -26.32
CA GLU A 39 -5.79 19.50 -26.83
C GLU A 39 -5.94 20.61 -25.77
N THR A 40 -6.63 20.30 -24.65
CA THR A 40 -6.76 21.22 -23.52
C THR A 40 -5.39 21.52 -22.92
N PRO A 41 -5.04 22.80 -22.68
CA PRO A 41 -3.76 23.15 -22.05
C PRO A 41 -3.56 22.42 -20.71
N SER A 42 -2.36 21.90 -20.49
CA SER A 42 -2.08 21.09 -19.28
C SER A 42 -2.27 21.87 -17.97
N ALA A 43 -2.04 23.19 -17.99
CA ALA A 43 -2.32 24.04 -16.82
C ALA A 43 -3.82 24.05 -16.45
N GLU A 44 -4.70 24.06 -17.46
CA GLU A 44 -6.17 24.01 -17.25
C GLU A 44 -6.61 22.62 -16.76
N ILE A 45 -6.01 21.54 -17.30
CA ILE A 45 -6.24 20.17 -16.81
C ILE A 45 -5.86 20.04 -15.35
N VAL A 46 -4.71 20.56 -14.97
CA VAL A 46 -4.17 20.53 -13.59
C VAL A 46 -5.05 21.35 -12.63
N GLU A 47 -5.57 22.50 -13.05
CA GLU A 47 -6.50 23.30 -12.25
C GLU A 47 -7.81 22.53 -12.02
N LYS A 48 -8.40 22.00 -13.10
CA LYS A 48 -9.62 21.16 -13.01
C LYS A 48 -9.43 19.92 -12.15
N PHE A 49 -8.26 19.29 -12.21
CA PHE A 49 -7.92 18.17 -11.34
C PHE A 49 -7.98 18.57 -9.86
N LYS A 50 -7.39 19.74 -9.50
CA LYS A 50 -7.46 20.27 -8.15
C LYS A 50 -8.89 20.54 -7.71
N ASP A 51 -9.71 21.14 -8.58
CA ASP A 51 -11.12 21.46 -8.27
C ASP A 51 -11.94 20.20 -7.99
N ILE A 52 -11.68 19.12 -8.71
CA ILE A 52 -12.40 17.84 -8.56
C ILE A 52 -11.92 17.06 -7.34
N THR A 53 -10.60 16.99 -7.13
CA THR A 53 -9.98 16.08 -6.16
C THR A 53 -9.59 16.73 -4.83
N GLY A 54 -9.43 18.06 -4.83
CA GLY A 54 -8.85 18.80 -3.70
C GLY A 54 -7.35 18.56 -3.50
N ILE A 55 -6.70 17.75 -4.38
CA ILE A 55 -5.28 17.42 -4.24
C ILE A 55 -4.43 18.57 -4.79
N GLU A 56 -3.55 19.12 -3.95
CA GLU A 56 -2.59 20.16 -4.32
C GLU A 56 -1.17 19.62 -4.50
N GLU A 57 -0.81 18.61 -3.72
CA GLU A 57 0.51 17.97 -3.75
C GLU A 57 0.41 16.49 -3.34
N ARG A 58 1.42 15.72 -3.69
CA ARG A 58 1.61 14.32 -3.26
C ARG A 58 3.06 14.08 -2.89
N ARG A 59 3.33 12.93 -2.30
CA ARG A 59 4.66 12.56 -1.85
C ARG A 59 5.22 11.43 -2.68
N TYR A 60 6.44 11.62 -3.17
CA TYR A 60 7.17 10.63 -3.93
C TYR A 60 8.41 10.16 -3.19
N THR A 61 8.72 8.88 -3.32
CA THR A 61 9.92 8.31 -2.72
C THR A 61 11.18 8.74 -3.46
N THR A 62 12.32 8.64 -2.77
CA THR A 62 13.63 8.92 -3.36
C THR A 62 14.13 7.71 -4.17
N THR A 63 15.15 7.93 -5.01
CA THR A 63 15.71 6.91 -5.92
C THR A 63 16.16 5.63 -5.22
N ASN A 64 16.63 5.72 -3.98
CA ASN A 64 17.23 4.61 -3.24
C ASN A 64 16.28 3.91 -2.26
N VAL A 65 15.01 4.33 -2.19
CA VAL A 65 14.02 3.78 -1.26
C VAL A 65 12.93 3.09 -2.06
N ASN A 66 12.80 1.78 -1.92
CA ASN A 66 11.80 0.94 -2.58
C ASN A 66 10.55 0.73 -1.70
N ALA A 67 9.53 0.08 -2.24
CA ALA A 67 8.31 -0.25 -1.49
C ALA A 67 8.61 -1.08 -0.23
N SER A 68 9.50 -2.09 -0.33
CA SER A 68 9.92 -2.89 0.83
C SER A 68 10.69 -2.08 1.90
N ASP A 69 11.40 -1.01 1.52
CA ASP A 69 12.07 -0.12 2.47
C ASP A 69 11.05 0.72 3.24
N MET A 70 10.10 1.33 2.52
CA MET A 70 9.00 2.09 3.11
C MET A 70 8.16 1.22 4.04
N ALA A 71 7.81 0.00 3.59
CA ALA A 71 7.11 -1.00 4.38
C ALA A 71 7.85 -1.33 5.68
N THR A 72 9.18 -1.51 5.60
CA THR A 72 10.00 -1.82 6.78
C THR A 72 10.04 -0.66 7.78
N ILE A 73 10.12 0.58 7.30
CA ILE A 73 10.11 1.77 8.18
C ILE A 73 8.76 1.89 8.90
N ALA A 74 7.65 1.72 8.17
CA ALA A 74 6.31 1.72 8.75
C ALA A 74 6.13 0.58 9.77
N ALA A 75 6.62 -0.63 9.43
CA ALA A 75 6.59 -1.80 10.30
C ALA A 75 7.34 -1.58 11.62
N LYS A 76 8.55 -1.02 11.57
CA LYS A 76 9.32 -0.70 12.78
C LYS A 76 8.56 0.22 13.73
N LYS A 77 7.92 1.26 13.18
CA LYS A 77 7.10 2.19 13.99
C LYS A 77 5.87 1.50 14.58
N ALA A 78 5.20 0.61 13.83
CA ALA A 78 4.06 -0.13 14.34
C ALA A 78 4.45 -1.10 15.46
N ILE A 79 5.59 -1.77 15.35
CA ILE A 79 6.15 -2.66 16.38
C ILE A 79 6.54 -1.87 17.62
N GLU A 80 7.17 -0.70 17.44
CA GLU A 80 7.53 0.22 18.52
C GLU A 80 6.29 0.76 19.25
N ASP A 81 5.27 1.19 18.50
CA ASP A 81 3.99 1.68 19.02
C ASP A 81 3.25 0.61 19.83
N ALA A 82 3.28 -0.66 19.37
CA ALA A 82 2.75 -1.81 20.10
C ALA A 82 3.60 -2.22 21.33
N GLY A 83 4.83 -1.74 21.44
CA GLY A 83 5.76 -2.13 22.51
C GLY A 83 6.10 -3.62 22.53
N MET A 84 6.11 -4.29 21.35
CA MET A 84 6.24 -5.73 21.24
C MET A 84 7.62 -6.18 20.74
N ASP A 85 8.00 -7.41 21.10
CA ASP A 85 9.14 -8.09 20.50
C ASP A 85 8.75 -8.62 19.10
N PRO A 86 9.43 -8.21 18.01
CA PRO A 86 9.14 -8.67 16.66
C PRO A 86 9.27 -10.19 16.47
N GLU A 87 10.08 -10.87 17.30
CA GLU A 87 10.21 -12.34 17.28
C GLU A 87 8.92 -13.07 17.69
N THR A 88 7.96 -12.36 18.29
CA THR A 88 6.66 -12.91 18.69
C THR A 88 5.59 -12.82 17.59
N LEU A 89 5.90 -12.24 16.44
CA LEU A 89 5.00 -12.21 15.29
C LEU A 89 4.79 -13.60 14.69
N ASP A 90 3.54 -13.91 14.38
CA ASP A 90 3.16 -15.14 13.67
C ASP A 90 3.04 -14.91 12.16
N GLN A 91 2.58 -13.72 11.74
CA GLN A 91 2.34 -13.40 10.33
C GLN A 91 2.82 -12.01 9.97
N ILE A 92 3.38 -11.87 8.78
CA ILE A 92 3.64 -10.58 8.11
C ILE A 92 2.93 -10.62 6.76
N ILE A 93 1.98 -9.71 6.56
CA ILE A 93 1.15 -9.61 5.36
C ILE A 93 1.43 -8.25 4.71
N VAL A 94 1.88 -8.22 3.45
CA VAL A 94 2.11 -6.98 2.72
C VAL A 94 1.19 -6.92 1.51
N ALA A 95 0.36 -5.89 1.46
CA ALA A 95 -0.50 -5.59 0.32
C ALA A 95 0.17 -4.57 -0.60
N HIS A 96 0.24 -4.89 -1.88
CA HIS A 96 0.83 -4.06 -2.94
C HIS A 96 0.35 -4.52 -4.33
N ASN A 97 0.72 -3.78 -5.39
CA ASN A 97 0.44 -4.17 -6.77
C ASN A 97 1.69 -4.62 -7.55
N PHE A 98 2.83 -3.98 -7.33
CA PHE A 98 3.97 -4.07 -8.25
C PHE A 98 5.26 -4.65 -7.64
N GLY A 99 5.30 -4.88 -6.34
CA GLY A 99 6.54 -5.27 -5.68
C GLY A 99 7.55 -4.12 -5.57
N ASP A 100 8.84 -4.43 -5.45
CA ASP A 100 9.87 -3.41 -5.56
C ASP A 100 10.12 -3.04 -7.01
N ILE A 101 10.11 -1.73 -7.29
CA ILE A 101 10.45 -1.18 -8.59
C ILE A 101 11.71 -0.32 -8.43
N LYS A 102 12.77 -0.69 -9.09
CA LYS A 102 14.00 0.08 -9.07
C LYS A 102 13.80 1.40 -9.81
N SER A 103 14.24 2.51 -9.20
CA SER A 103 14.16 3.83 -9.84
C SER A 103 14.78 3.85 -11.23
N GLY A 104 14.09 4.47 -12.18
CA GLY A 104 14.48 4.52 -13.60
C GLY A 104 14.16 3.26 -14.40
N THR A 105 13.43 2.31 -13.81
CA THR A 105 12.88 1.15 -14.50
C THR A 105 11.39 1.01 -14.20
N ILE A 106 10.70 0.16 -14.98
CA ILE A 106 9.33 -0.30 -14.71
C ILE A 106 9.30 -1.79 -14.40
N GLN A 107 10.49 -2.42 -14.28
CA GLN A 107 10.61 -3.85 -14.01
C GLN A 107 10.23 -4.14 -12.57
N SER A 108 9.21 -4.95 -12.37
CA SER A 108 8.83 -5.48 -11.07
C SER A 108 9.88 -6.47 -10.56
N ASP A 109 10.25 -6.32 -9.29
CA ASP A 109 11.09 -7.25 -8.53
C ASP A 109 10.24 -7.79 -7.36
N ALA A 110 9.53 -8.88 -7.64
CA ALA A 110 8.55 -9.48 -6.73
C ALA A 110 9.08 -10.70 -5.96
N LEU A 111 10.28 -11.19 -6.29
CA LEU A 111 10.87 -12.35 -5.62
C LEU A 111 12.26 -12.06 -5.05
N PRO A 112 12.52 -12.34 -3.75
CA PRO A 112 11.52 -12.79 -2.76
C PRO A 112 10.41 -11.75 -2.55
N CYS A 113 9.24 -12.18 -2.07
CA CYS A 113 8.08 -11.30 -1.85
C CYS A 113 8.40 -10.16 -0.87
N LEU A 114 7.65 -9.07 -0.92
CA LEU A 114 7.91 -7.90 -0.09
C LEU A 114 7.86 -8.22 1.40
N ALA A 115 6.91 -9.04 1.83
CA ALA A 115 6.80 -9.48 3.23
C ALA A 115 8.05 -10.23 3.71
N ALA A 116 8.65 -11.08 2.86
CA ALA A 116 9.90 -11.77 3.17
C ALA A 116 11.08 -10.78 3.28
N ARG A 117 11.11 -9.73 2.40
CA ARG A 117 12.11 -8.66 2.48
C ARG A 117 11.96 -7.86 3.77
N VAL A 118 10.73 -7.51 4.15
CA VAL A 118 10.43 -6.82 5.41
C VAL A 118 10.87 -7.67 6.61
N LYS A 119 10.50 -8.94 6.65
CA LYS A 119 10.95 -9.88 7.69
C LYS A 119 12.47 -9.90 7.83
N ASN A 120 13.17 -10.02 6.72
CA ASN A 120 14.65 -10.00 6.70
C ASN A 120 15.21 -8.67 7.23
N LYS A 121 14.68 -7.52 6.78
CA LYS A 121 15.13 -6.18 7.22
C LYS A 121 14.78 -5.88 8.69
N LEU A 122 13.73 -6.52 9.23
CA LEU A 122 13.40 -6.50 10.66
C LEU A 122 14.29 -7.45 11.48
N GLN A 123 15.11 -8.28 10.82
CA GLN A 123 16.00 -9.26 11.42
C GLN A 123 15.26 -10.34 12.25
N ILE A 124 14.00 -10.66 11.90
CA ILE A 124 13.21 -11.69 12.58
C ILE A 124 13.74 -13.06 12.18
N GLN A 125 14.25 -13.80 13.16
CA GLN A 125 14.82 -15.13 12.99
C GLN A 125 13.79 -16.25 13.13
N ASN A 126 12.67 -16.01 13.82
CA ASN A 126 11.61 -16.98 14.03
C ASN A 126 11.10 -17.55 12.69
N PRO A 127 11.36 -18.86 12.39
CA PRO A 127 10.91 -19.45 11.13
C PRO A 127 9.39 -19.66 11.08
N LYS A 128 8.71 -19.63 12.23
CA LYS A 128 7.25 -19.77 12.31
C LYS A 128 6.53 -18.46 11.99
N CYS A 129 7.21 -17.32 11.98
CA CYS A 129 6.67 -16.06 11.46
C CYS A 129 6.58 -16.16 9.93
N VAL A 130 5.40 -16.45 9.41
CA VAL A 130 5.17 -16.60 7.97
C VAL A 130 4.98 -15.25 7.31
N ALA A 131 5.66 -15.04 6.19
CA ALA A 131 5.65 -13.78 5.45
C ALA A 131 5.12 -14.01 4.03
N PHE A 132 4.04 -13.31 3.65
CA PHE A 132 3.45 -13.40 2.31
C PHE A 132 2.82 -12.09 1.86
N ASP A 133 2.67 -11.93 0.55
CA ASP A 133 2.10 -10.75 -0.07
C ASP A 133 0.66 -11.01 -0.52
N ILE A 134 -0.12 -9.92 -0.60
CA ILE A 134 -1.43 -9.87 -1.23
C ILE A 134 -1.33 -8.89 -2.41
N LEU A 135 -1.58 -9.39 -3.63
CA LEU A 135 -1.81 -8.57 -4.81
C LEU A 135 -3.25 -8.03 -4.74
N PHE A 136 -3.36 -6.76 -4.34
CA PHE A 136 -4.67 -6.12 -4.17
C PHE A 136 -4.52 -4.61 -4.31
N GLY A 137 -5.48 -3.97 -4.97
CA GLY A 137 -5.46 -2.53 -5.22
C GLY A 137 -5.58 -1.65 -3.97
N CYS A 138 -6.14 -0.45 -4.11
CA CYS A 138 -6.22 0.55 -3.04
C CYS A 138 -6.78 0.03 -1.69
N PRO A 139 -7.77 -0.89 -1.63
CA PRO A 139 -8.23 -1.48 -0.37
C PRO A 139 -7.36 -2.63 0.16
N GLY A 140 -6.18 -2.86 -0.40
CA GLY A 140 -5.32 -4.00 -0.06
C GLY A 140 -4.94 -4.11 1.42
N TRP A 141 -4.71 -2.98 2.10
CA TRP A 141 -4.47 -3.01 3.54
C TRP A 141 -5.69 -3.52 4.31
N ILE A 142 -6.91 -3.11 3.91
CA ILE A 142 -8.16 -3.59 4.54
C ILE A 142 -8.29 -5.09 4.33
N GLU A 143 -8.07 -5.59 3.12
CA GLU A 143 -8.10 -7.03 2.83
C GLU A 143 -7.03 -7.78 3.64
N GLY A 144 -5.81 -7.23 3.76
CA GLY A 144 -4.77 -7.77 4.64
C GLY A 144 -5.22 -7.86 6.11
N MET A 145 -5.93 -6.85 6.61
CA MET A 145 -6.52 -6.88 7.96
C MET A 145 -7.61 -7.93 8.09
N LEU A 146 -8.42 -8.19 7.05
CA LEU A 146 -9.41 -9.26 7.05
C LEU A 146 -8.76 -10.65 7.07
N GLN A 147 -7.68 -10.84 6.32
CA GLN A 147 -6.90 -12.08 6.38
C GLN A 147 -6.27 -12.28 7.77
N ALA A 148 -5.66 -11.25 8.35
CA ALA A 148 -5.15 -11.29 9.71
C ALA A 148 -6.26 -11.59 10.73
N TYR A 149 -7.42 -10.94 10.61
CA TYR A 149 -8.59 -11.21 11.45
C TYR A 149 -9.02 -12.69 11.39
N ALA A 150 -9.08 -13.27 10.19
CA ALA A 150 -9.44 -14.67 10.03
C ALA A 150 -8.42 -15.62 10.69
N LEU A 151 -7.12 -15.34 10.54
CA LEU A 151 -6.05 -16.12 11.18
C LEU A 151 -6.09 -16.02 12.71
N LEU A 152 -6.30 -14.82 13.24
CA LEU A 152 -6.41 -14.56 14.68
C LEU A 152 -7.67 -15.21 15.27
N LYS A 153 -8.81 -15.08 14.59
CA LYS A 153 -10.09 -15.70 15.03
C LYS A 153 -10.08 -17.21 15.00
N SER A 154 -9.36 -17.83 14.07
CA SER A 154 -9.22 -19.28 13.97
C SER A 154 -8.20 -19.87 14.96
N GLY A 155 -7.43 -19.01 15.64
CA GLY A 155 -6.34 -19.45 16.52
C GLY A 155 -5.08 -19.95 15.76
N MET A 156 -5.00 -19.69 14.45
CA MET A 156 -3.82 -19.99 13.64
C MET A 156 -2.69 -18.97 13.85
N ALA A 157 -3.02 -17.80 14.36
CA ALA A 157 -2.08 -16.75 14.73
C ALA A 157 -2.57 -16.04 16.00
N ASN A 158 -1.66 -15.40 16.73
CA ASN A 158 -1.96 -14.52 17.85
C ASN A 158 -1.56 -13.07 17.55
N LYS A 159 -0.55 -12.87 16.69
CA LYS A 159 -0.01 -11.57 16.33
C LYS A 159 0.30 -11.48 14.84
N CYS A 160 -0.30 -10.51 14.18
CA CYS A 160 -0.12 -10.25 12.75
C CYS A 160 0.34 -8.81 12.51
N LEU A 161 1.35 -8.65 11.66
CA LEU A 161 1.76 -7.37 11.10
C LEU A 161 1.18 -7.25 9.71
N VAL A 162 0.33 -6.24 9.47
CA VAL A 162 -0.30 -5.97 8.18
C VAL A 162 0.21 -4.64 7.63
N ILE A 163 0.68 -4.64 6.40
CA ILE A 163 1.31 -3.49 5.76
C ILE A 163 0.67 -3.25 4.39
N GLY A 164 0.34 -2.00 4.08
CA GLY A 164 0.12 -1.53 2.71
C GLY A 164 1.30 -0.68 2.28
N ALA A 165 1.92 -0.97 1.15
CA ALA A 165 3.08 -0.22 0.67
C ALA A 165 3.14 -0.18 -0.85
N GLU A 166 3.39 1.01 -1.42
CA GLU A 166 3.47 1.16 -2.86
C GLU A 166 4.38 2.34 -3.26
N ALA A 167 5.05 2.20 -4.40
CA ALA A 167 5.84 3.24 -5.04
C ALA A 167 5.29 3.50 -6.46
N LEU A 168 4.02 3.95 -6.56
CA LEU A 168 3.30 4.14 -7.82
C LEU A 168 3.92 5.18 -8.72
N SER A 169 4.62 6.18 -8.16
CA SER A 169 5.34 7.20 -8.94
C SER A 169 6.32 6.63 -9.95
N ARG A 170 6.74 5.35 -9.78
CA ARG A 170 7.72 4.70 -10.64
C ARG A 170 7.12 3.95 -11.82
N VAL A 171 5.83 3.66 -11.77
CA VAL A 171 5.15 2.79 -12.74
C VAL A 171 4.01 3.49 -13.46
N VAL A 172 3.39 4.52 -12.85
CA VAL A 172 2.31 5.26 -13.51
C VAL A 172 2.80 5.90 -14.81
N ASP A 173 1.94 5.90 -15.81
CA ASP A 173 2.20 6.62 -17.05
C ASP A 173 2.16 8.15 -16.79
N PRO A 174 3.27 8.88 -16.95
CA PRO A 174 3.30 10.31 -16.71
C PRO A 174 2.41 11.09 -17.70
N HIS A 175 2.01 10.49 -18.81
CA HIS A 175 1.15 11.08 -19.82
C HIS A 175 -0.34 10.83 -19.58
N ASP A 176 -0.67 9.98 -18.61
CA ASP A 176 -2.02 9.85 -18.10
C ASP A 176 -2.29 10.96 -17.07
N ARG A 177 -3.34 11.77 -17.28
CA ARG A 177 -3.73 12.83 -16.34
C ARG A 177 -4.08 12.28 -14.96
N ASP A 178 -4.59 11.04 -14.89
CA ASP A 178 -4.96 10.39 -13.64
C ASP A 178 -3.73 9.96 -12.83
N SER A 179 -2.53 9.97 -13.43
CA SER A 179 -1.26 9.77 -12.72
C SER A 179 -1.06 10.75 -11.56
N MET A 180 -1.68 11.93 -11.64
CA MET A 180 -1.62 12.96 -10.59
C MET A 180 -2.30 12.54 -9.27
N ILE A 181 -3.17 11.51 -9.28
CA ILE A 181 -3.86 10.99 -8.09
C ILE A 181 -2.87 10.22 -7.19
N TYR A 182 -1.90 9.54 -7.79
CA TYR A 182 -1.09 8.55 -7.09
C TYR A 182 0.07 9.17 -6.31
N ALA A 183 0.33 8.57 -5.16
CA ALA A 183 1.44 8.89 -4.27
C ALA A 183 2.18 7.61 -3.87
N ASP A 184 3.35 7.79 -3.27
CA ASP A 184 4.11 6.71 -2.66
C ASP A 184 3.96 6.76 -1.14
N GLY A 185 4.10 5.61 -0.49
CA GLY A 185 4.06 5.53 0.97
C GLY A 185 3.90 4.11 1.49
N ALA A 186 3.86 4.02 2.81
CA ALA A 186 3.54 2.78 3.51
C ALA A 186 2.82 3.06 4.83
N GLY A 187 1.86 2.19 5.17
CA GLY A 187 1.21 2.12 6.46
C GLY A 187 1.31 0.70 7.00
N ALA A 188 1.48 0.56 8.32
CA ALA A 188 1.59 -0.74 8.99
C ALA A 188 0.74 -0.76 10.25
N THR A 189 0.22 -1.93 10.59
CA THR A 189 -0.65 -2.14 11.75
C THR A 189 -0.35 -3.49 12.37
N ILE A 190 -0.29 -3.53 13.71
CA ILE A 190 -0.24 -4.78 14.48
C ILE A 190 -1.66 -5.14 14.89
N GLY A 191 -2.09 -6.36 14.54
CA GLY A 191 -3.32 -6.99 15.03
C GLY A 191 -3.00 -8.11 16.00
N GLU A 192 -3.66 -8.12 17.14
CA GLU A 192 -3.48 -9.15 18.17
C GLU A 192 -4.82 -9.73 18.63
N THR A 193 -4.77 -10.94 19.16
CA THR A 193 -5.92 -11.53 19.86
C THR A 193 -6.13 -10.84 21.22
N THR A 194 -7.39 -10.68 21.61
CA THR A 194 -7.76 -10.14 22.93
C THR A 194 -8.98 -10.82 23.49
N ASP A 195 -9.06 -10.88 24.82
CA ASP A 195 -10.25 -11.31 25.57
C ASP A 195 -11.19 -10.13 25.92
N GLU A 196 -10.76 -8.91 25.66
CA GLU A 196 -11.56 -7.70 25.92
C GLU A 196 -12.74 -7.61 24.95
N ASN A 197 -13.79 -6.89 25.34
CA ASN A 197 -14.96 -6.66 24.50
C ASN A 197 -14.74 -5.47 23.54
N SER A 198 -13.65 -5.51 22.77
CA SER A 198 -13.20 -4.47 21.85
C SER A 198 -12.68 -5.07 20.54
N GLY A 199 -12.42 -4.24 19.55
CA GLY A 199 -11.76 -4.63 18.30
C GLY A 199 -12.69 -4.69 17.08
N ILE A 200 -12.33 -5.48 16.07
CA ILE A 200 -13.10 -5.60 14.83
C ILE A 200 -14.43 -6.30 15.11
N LEU A 201 -15.54 -5.59 14.89
CA LEU A 201 -16.90 -6.06 15.20
C LEU A 201 -17.53 -6.81 14.03
N SER A 202 -17.36 -6.30 12.81
CA SER A 202 -17.92 -6.87 11.59
C SER A 202 -17.08 -6.45 10.38
N TYR A 203 -17.25 -7.15 9.28
CA TYR A 203 -16.63 -6.80 8.00
C TYR A 203 -17.56 -7.20 6.86
N GLU A 204 -17.35 -6.56 5.71
CA GLU A 204 -17.96 -6.93 4.45
C GLU A 204 -16.91 -6.76 3.35
N SER A 205 -16.83 -7.70 2.43
CA SER A 205 -15.95 -7.66 1.27
C SER A 205 -16.72 -8.06 0.02
N ALA A 206 -16.59 -7.29 -1.05
CA ALA A 206 -17.28 -7.55 -2.31
C ALA A 206 -16.39 -7.18 -3.50
N SER A 207 -16.52 -7.92 -4.60
CA SER A 207 -15.84 -7.63 -5.86
C SER A 207 -16.86 -7.46 -6.98
N TYR A 208 -16.94 -6.26 -7.52
CA TYR A 208 -17.83 -5.91 -8.63
C TYR A 208 -17.02 -5.92 -9.92
N THR A 209 -17.04 -7.03 -10.63
CA THR A 209 -16.19 -7.25 -11.82
C THR A 209 -16.97 -7.62 -13.08
N TYR A 210 -18.26 -7.86 -12.95
CA TYR A 210 -19.06 -8.35 -14.09
C TYR A 210 -19.19 -7.30 -15.22
N THR A 211 -19.45 -6.04 -14.85
CA THR A 211 -19.54 -4.91 -15.77
C THR A 211 -18.52 -3.81 -15.46
N GLU A 212 -17.92 -3.82 -14.28
CA GLU A 212 -17.13 -2.74 -13.70
C GLU A 212 -15.61 -2.97 -13.75
N LYS A 213 -15.13 -4.10 -14.30
CA LYS A 213 -13.70 -4.48 -14.24
C LYS A 213 -12.75 -3.42 -14.81
N ASP A 214 -13.23 -2.62 -15.77
CA ASP A 214 -12.44 -1.63 -16.49
C ASP A 214 -12.69 -0.18 -16.00
N TYR A 215 -13.45 0.02 -14.90
CA TYR A 215 -13.70 1.36 -14.36
C TYR A 215 -12.43 2.01 -13.78
N LEU A 216 -11.51 1.22 -13.29
CA LEU A 216 -10.18 1.66 -12.91
C LEU A 216 -9.16 0.88 -13.76
N PHE A 217 -8.52 1.57 -14.68
CA PHE A 217 -7.56 0.99 -15.61
C PHE A 217 -6.15 1.51 -15.32
N TYR A 218 -5.17 0.61 -15.42
CA TYR A 218 -3.76 0.94 -15.39
C TYR A 218 -3.08 0.39 -16.65
N GLY A 219 -2.50 1.28 -17.42
CA GLY A 219 -1.83 0.93 -18.66
C GLY A 219 -1.05 2.12 -19.22
N LYS A 220 -0.55 1.99 -20.44
CA LYS A 220 0.10 3.07 -21.15
C LYS A 220 -0.92 3.78 -22.04
N SER A 221 -0.82 5.10 -22.16
CA SER A 221 -1.63 5.92 -23.04
C SER A 221 -1.17 5.81 -24.51
N PHE A 222 0.07 5.37 -24.77
CA PHE A 222 0.62 5.18 -26.12
C PHE A 222 1.82 4.24 -26.13
#